data_6bd1844e6496e4d28012d3b09a582362
#
_entry.id   6bd1844e6496e4d28012d3b09a582362
#
_cell.length_a   1.000
_cell.length_b   1.000
_cell.length_c   1.000
_cell.angle_alpha   90.00
_cell.angle_beta   90.00
_cell.angle_gamma   90.00
#
_symmetry.space_group_name_H-M   'P 1'
#
loop_
_entity.id
_entity.type
_entity.pdbx_description
1 polymer ?
#
loop_
_entity_poly.entity_id
_entity_poly.type
_entity_poly.pdbx_seq_one_letter_code
_entity_poly.pdbx_strand_id
1 'polypeptide(L)'
;MIKNILKKTGRIILSNISFIIALVLLLFIFTFEFPYTIASPGKIIDIKNKIKIENAYSITGSYNMTYVETRKVTIPTLLISYFNKSWDVYSTSDFIGESITDEENDLRGKITLKESNDNAILNAYKEAGIDVIVKGEKVYVVDIYDNKNTDLKIGDEIISLDGVKVESASHLSKLADIYSDGDKVNFEV
;
A
#
# COMPACT_ATOMS: atom_id res chain seq x y z
N MET A 1 2.86 52.56 13.65
CA MET A 1 3.92 51.54 13.64
C MET A 1 3.65 50.40 12.65
N ILE A 2 2.52 49.70 12.71
CA ILE A 2 2.13 48.56 11.84
C ILE A 2 2.10 48.95 10.34
N LYS A 3 1.51 50.09 9.93
CA LYS A 3 1.48 50.53 8.53
C LYS A 3 2.87 50.72 7.89
N ASN A 4 3.86 51.14 8.68
CA ASN A 4 5.21 51.35 8.17
C ASN A 4 5.95 49.99 7.99
N ILE A 5 5.67 49.02 8.86
CA ILE A 5 6.19 47.64 8.75
C ILE A 5 5.61 47.00 7.48
N LEU A 6 4.30 47.06 7.28
CA LEU A 6 3.63 46.52 6.09
C LEU A 6 4.16 47.11 4.78
N LYS A 7 4.36 48.47 4.74
CA LYS A 7 4.96 49.12 3.56
C LYS A 7 6.41 48.68 3.30
N LYS A 8 7.20 48.51 4.36
CA LYS A 8 8.60 48.06 4.23
C LYS A 8 8.67 46.59 3.75
N THR A 9 7.84 45.72 4.33
CA THR A 9 7.73 44.32 3.91
C THR A 9 7.26 44.18 2.45
N GLY A 10 6.21 44.95 2.06
CA GLY A 10 5.72 44.95 0.68
C GLY A 10 6.78 45.39 -0.33
N ARG A 11 7.60 46.41 0.01
CA ARG A 11 8.70 46.84 -0.86
C ARG A 11 9.80 45.80 -1.00
N ILE A 12 10.14 45.08 0.07
CA ILE A 12 11.12 44.00 0.05
C ILE A 12 10.61 42.85 -0.82
N ILE A 13 9.34 42.46 -0.68
CA ILE A 13 8.72 41.43 -1.52
C ILE A 13 8.76 41.82 -2.99
N LEU A 14 8.32 43.04 -3.33
CA LEU A 14 8.30 43.51 -4.72
C LEU A 14 9.71 43.61 -5.33
N SER A 15 10.71 44.03 -4.54
CA SER A 15 12.08 44.11 -5.06
C SER A 15 12.73 42.72 -5.29
N ASN A 16 12.19 41.65 -4.68
CA ASN A 16 12.68 40.30 -4.81
C ASN A 16 11.67 39.36 -5.51
N ILE A 17 10.66 39.94 -6.17
CA ILE A 17 9.55 39.14 -6.73
C ILE A 17 10.04 38.05 -7.71
N SER A 18 11.03 38.38 -8.55
CA SER A 18 11.60 37.42 -9.50
C SER A 18 12.25 36.22 -8.79
N PHE A 19 12.96 36.50 -7.70
CA PHE A 19 13.57 35.43 -6.89
C PHE A 19 12.52 34.58 -6.20
N ILE A 20 11.47 35.22 -5.66
CA ILE A 20 10.34 34.52 -5.01
C ILE A 20 9.63 33.61 -6.02
N ILE A 21 9.35 34.14 -7.23
CA ILE A 21 8.72 33.36 -8.31
C ILE A 21 9.61 32.17 -8.69
N ALA A 22 10.93 32.40 -8.87
CA ALA A 22 11.87 31.33 -9.20
C ALA A 22 11.89 30.25 -8.10
N LEU A 23 11.87 30.63 -6.82
CA LEU A 23 11.83 29.71 -5.70
C LEU A 23 10.52 28.91 -5.65
N VAL A 24 9.37 29.56 -5.88
CA VAL A 24 8.06 28.90 -5.93
C VAL A 24 8.00 27.91 -7.09
N LEU A 25 8.51 28.30 -8.27
CA LEU A 25 8.58 27.40 -9.42
C LEU A 25 9.51 26.20 -9.15
N LEU A 26 10.65 26.44 -8.51
CA LEU A 26 11.55 25.38 -8.11
C LEU A 26 10.86 24.39 -7.17
N LEU A 27 10.22 24.90 -6.12
CA LEU A 27 9.46 24.07 -5.18
C LEU A 27 8.37 23.27 -5.91
N PHE A 28 7.62 23.93 -6.81
CA PHE A 28 6.60 23.27 -7.61
C PHE A 28 7.17 22.10 -8.44
N ILE A 29 8.29 22.32 -9.12
CA ILE A 29 8.96 21.27 -9.93
C ILE A 29 9.29 20.03 -9.07
N PHE A 30 9.72 20.23 -7.83
CA PHE A 30 10.13 19.12 -6.96
C PHE A 30 8.99 18.49 -6.16
N THR A 31 7.88 19.22 -5.94
CA THR A 31 6.77 18.75 -5.08
C THR A 31 5.52 18.37 -5.84
N PHE A 32 5.37 18.84 -7.09
CA PHE A 32 4.20 18.50 -7.89
C PHE A 32 4.24 17.02 -8.29
N GLU A 33 3.25 16.26 -7.87
CA GLU A 33 3.09 14.84 -8.16
C GLU A 33 2.12 14.64 -9.31
N PHE A 34 2.53 13.85 -10.29
CA PHE A 34 1.68 13.41 -11.39
C PHE A 34 0.89 12.16 -10.99
N PRO A 35 -0.24 11.87 -11.67
CA PRO A 35 -1.01 10.65 -11.42
C PRO A 35 -0.34 9.41 -12.03
N TYR A 36 0.97 9.26 -11.78
CA TYR A 36 1.78 8.14 -12.21
C TYR A 36 2.62 7.62 -11.05
N THR A 37 2.92 6.34 -11.07
CA THR A 37 3.78 5.65 -10.11
C THR A 37 4.99 5.08 -10.83
N ILE A 38 6.18 5.33 -10.30
CA ILE A 38 7.42 4.70 -10.73
C ILE A 38 7.65 3.46 -9.88
N ALA A 39 7.88 2.34 -10.54
CA ALA A 39 8.43 1.12 -9.95
C ALA A 39 9.91 1.03 -10.29
N SER A 40 10.74 0.89 -9.29
CA SER A 40 12.20 0.81 -9.45
C SER A 40 12.78 -0.36 -8.66
N PRO A 41 13.89 -0.97 -9.11
CA PRO A 41 14.55 -1.99 -8.32
C PRO A 41 14.93 -1.46 -6.94
N GLY A 42 14.51 -2.15 -5.90
CA GLY A 42 14.89 -1.87 -4.52
C GLY A 42 16.25 -2.47 -4.18
N LYS A 43 16.47 -2.69 -2.90
CA LYS A 43 17.72 -3.25 -2.37
C LYS A 43 17.56 -4.75 -2.10
N ILE A 44 18.69 -5.38 -1.86
CA ILE A 44 18.75 -6.73 -1.29
C ILE A 44 18.73 -6.59 0.23
N ILE A 45 17.80 -7.28 0.88
CA ILE A 45 17.67 -7.29 2.34
C ILE A 45 18.01 -8.70 2.84
N ASP A 46 18.98 -8.80 3.74
CA ASP A 46 19.22 -10.03 4.50
C ASP A 46 18.09 -10.22 5.52
N ILE A 47 17.31 -11.29 5.35
CA ILE A 47 16.17 -11.60 6.23
C ILE A 47 16.55 -12.34 7.50
N LYS A 48 17.80 -12.76 7.66
CA LYS A 48 18.29 -13.48 8.85
C LYS A 48 17.97 -12.73 10.14
N ASN A 49 18.11 -11.40 10.13
CA ASN A 49 17.83 -10.56 11.28
C ASN A 49 16.33 -10.22 11.47
N LYS A 50 15.50 -10.59 10.52
CA LYS A 50 14.04 -10.38 10.57
C LYS A 50 13.30 -11.58 11.15
N ILE A 51 13.92 -12.75 11.12
CA ILE A 51 13.35 -14.00 11.64
C ILE A 51 14.01 -14.29 12.98
N LYS A 52 13.21 -14.49 14.01
CA LYS A 52 13.66 -14.88 15.36
C LYS A 52 13.05 -16.23 15.68
N ILE A 53 13.92 -17.22 15.93
CA ILE A 53 13.54 -18.56 16.34
C ILE A 53 14.30 -18.86 17.63
N GLU A 54 13.58 -19.23 18.67
CA GLU A 54 14.19 -19.69 19.92
C GLU A 54 14.95 -21.00 19.70
N ASN A 55 16.16 -21.09 20.22
CA ASN A 55 17.03 -22.25 20.07
C ASN A 55 17.36 -22.61 18.61
N ALA A 56 17.38 -21.64 17.71
CA ALA A 56 17.72 -21.87 16.31
C ALA A 56 19.15 -22.39 16.16
N TYR A 57 19.34 -23.33 15.24
CA TYR A 57 20.67 -23.78 14.85
C TYR A 57 21.43 -22.66 14.12
N SER A 58 22.76 -22.65 14.26
CA SER A 58 23.58 -21.72 13.49
C SER A 58 23.50 -22.07 11.98
N ILE A 59 23.07 -21.09 11.19
CA ILE A 59 22.98 -21.24 9.73
C ILE A 59 24.22 -20.60 9.09
N THR A 60 24.92 -21.39 8.26
CA THR A 60 25.98 -20.85 7.38
C THR A 60 25.35 -20.41 6.06
N GLY A 61 25.55 -19.12 5.69
CA GLY A 61 24.94 -18.52 4.50
C GLY A 61 23.99 -17.39 4.85
N SER A 62 23.37 -16.81 3.85
CA SER A 62 22.38 -15.73 3.97
C SER A 62 21.13 -16.04 3.17
N TYR A 63 19.98 -15.63 3.70
CA TYR A 63 18.73 -15.60 2.97
C TYR A 63 18.43 -14.15 2.62
N ASN A 64 18.28 -13.85 1.35
CA ASN A 64 18.11 -12.49 0.87
C ASN A 64 16.78 -12.35 0.14
N MET A 65 16.10 -11.24 0.41
CA MET A 65 14.88 -10.83 -0.26
C MET A 65 15.16 -9.58 -1.10
N THR A 66 14.66 -9.57 -2.32
CA THR A 66 14.61 -8.37 -3.18
C THR A 66 13.22 -7.77 -3.14
N TYR A 67 13.13 -6.47 -3.35
CA TYR A 67 11.84 -5.77 -3.41
C TYR A 67 11.86 -4.69 -4.51
N VAL A 68 10.69 -4.23 -4.87
CA VAL A 68 10.50 -3.10 -5.78
C VAL A 68 10.12 -1.88 -4.95
N GLU A 69 10.82 -0.78 -5.17
CA GLU A 69 10.43 0.52 -4.59
C GLU A 69 9.44 1.21 -5.52
N THR A 70 8.33 1.65 -4.96
CA THR A 70 7.34 2.44 -5.67
C THR A 70 7.28 3.86 -5.12
N ARG A 71 7.10 4.84 -5.99
CA ARG A 71 6.98 6.25 -5.61
C ARG A 71 6.16 7.02 -6.63
N LYS A 72 5.48 8.07 -6.17
CA LYS A 72 4.78 9.00 -7.06
C LYS A 72 5.76 9.74 -7.97
N VAL A 73 5.31 10.02 -9.18
CA VAL A 73 6.13 10.69 -10.20
C VAL A 73 6.13 12.18 -9.97
N THR A 74 7.32 12.75 -9.88
CA THR A 74 7.59 14.21 -9.96
C THR A 74 8.35 14.52 -11.25
N ILE A 75 8.47 15.80 -11.62
CA ILE A 75 9.23 16.20 -12.82
C ILE A 75 10.67 15.63 -12.81
N PRO A 76 11.45 15.75 -11.70
CA PRO A 76 12.79 15.18 -11.67
C PRO A 76 12.82 13.65 -11.81
N THR A 77 11.89 12.95 -11.14
CA THR A 77 11.86 11.49 -11.20
C THR A 77 11.43 10.98 -12.58
N LEU A 78 10.54 11.71 -13.28
CA LEU A 78 10.17 11.41 -14.66
C LEU A 78 11.36 11.57 -15.61
N LEU A 79 12.15 12.63 -15.45
CA LEU A 79 13.36 12.81 -16.23
C LEU A 79 14.40 11.69 -16.00
N ILE A 80 14.58 11.29 -14.75
CA ILE A 80 15.49 10.19 -14.40
C ILE A 80 14.99 8.86 -15.00
N SER A 81 13.67 8.59 -14.97
CA SER A 81 13.12 7.36 -15.52
C SER A 81 13.33 7.23 -17.03
N TYR A 82 13.33 8.35 -17.75
CA TYR A 82 13.62 8.36 -19.18
C TYR A 82 15.03 7.83 -19.52
N PHE A 83 16.02 8.11 -18.66
CA PHE A 83 17.40 7.65 -18.84
C PHE A 83 17.69 6.30 -18.17
N ASN A 84 16.81 5.84 -17.29
CA ASN A 84 17.00 4.60 -16.54
C ASN A 84 16.01 3.51 -16.97
N LYS A 85 16.49 2.61 -17.84
CA LYS A 85 15.69 1.52 -18.41
C LYS A 85 15.16 0.48 -17.38
N SER A 86 15.65 0.51 -16.15
CA SER A 86 15.18 -0.39 -15.08
C SER A 86 14.05 0.22 -14.25
N TRP A 87 13.59 1.41 -14.61
CA TRP A 87 12.48 2.08 -13.98
C TRP A 87 11.25 2.01 -14.89
N ASP A 88 10.18 1.44 -14.39
CA ASP A 88 8.90 1.37 -15.09
C ASP A 88 7.95 2.45 -14.57
N VAL A 89 7.21 3.08 -15.46
CA VAL A 89 6.23 4.12 -15.14
C VAL A 89 4.85 3.60 -15.48
N TYR A 90 3.97 3.58 -14.49
CA TYR A 90 2.59 3.13 -14.61
C TYR A 90 1.63 4.27 -14.29
N SER A 91 0.41 4.25 -14.82
CA SER A 91 -0.67 5.05 -14.27
C SER A 91 -0.90 4.63 -12.81
N THR A 92 -1.11 5.59 -11.92
CA THR A 92 -1.39 5.26 -10.51
C THR A 92 -2.67 4.44 -10.38
N SER A 93 -3.70 4.73 -11.19
CA SER A 93 -4.94 3.94 -11.24
C SER A 93 -4.72 2.49 -11.64
N ASP A 94 -3.84 2.24 -12.63
CA ASP A 94 -3.55 0.88 -13.07
C ASP A 94 -2.71 0.10 -12.04
N PHE A 95 -1.93 0.83 -11.23
CA PHE A 95 -1.03 0.24 -10.25
C PHE A 95 -1.69 -0.07 -8.91
N ILE A 96 -2.51 0.86 -8.39
CA ILE A 96 -3.16 0.73 -7.08
C ILE A 96 -4.66 0.45 -7.16
N GLY A 97 -5.32 0.76 -8.28
CA GLY A 97 -6.76 0.74 -8.48
C GLY A 97 -7.35 2.14 -8.67
N GLU A 98 -8.41 2.26 -9.46
CA GLU A 98 -8.97 3.57 -9.87
C GLU A 98 -9.54 4.40 -8.72
N SER A 99 -9.98 3.75 -7.63
CA SER A 99 -10.72 4.40 -6.54
C SER A 99 -10.05 4.26 -5.18
N ILE A 100 -8.81 3.74 -5.13
CA ILE A 100 -8.12 3.45 -3.86
C ILE A 100 -7.29 4.66 -3.45
N THR A 101 -7.51 5.13 -2.23
CA THR A 101 -6.70 6.18 -1.60
C THR A 101 -5.34 5.66 -1.14
N ASP A 102 -4.40 6.56 -0.87
CA ASP A 102 -3.08 6.18 -0.33
C ASP A 102 -3.21 5.48 1.03
N GLU A 103 -4.15 5.92 1.88
CA GLU A 103 -4.45 5.32 3.19
C GLU A 103 -5.00 3.89 3.05
N GLU A 104 -5.92 3.67 2.13
CA GLU A 104 -6.48 2.35 1.85
C GLU A 104 -5.43 1.41 1.27
N ASN A 105 -4.56 1.90 0.39
CA ASN A 105 -3.45 1.12 -0.15
C ASN A 105 -2.44 0.73 0.94
N ASP A 106 -2.13 1.63 1.87
CA ASP A 106 -1.26 1.33 3.02
C ASP A 106 -1.91 0.30 3.97
N LEU A 107 -3.22 0.43 4.22
CA LEU A 107 -3.97 -0.53 5.02
C LEU A 107 -3.99 -1.92 4.36
N ARG A 108 -4.28 -1.99 3.05
CA ARG A 108 -4.19 -3.22 2.25
C ARG A 108 -2.83 -3.87 2.39
N GLY A 109 -1.75 -3.08 2.24
CA GLY A 109 -0.38 -3.57 2.40
C GLY A 109 -0.11 -4.15 3.79
N LYS A 110 -0.63 -3.54 4.85
CA LYS A 110 -0.49 -4.04 6.23
C LYS A 110 -1.23 -5.36 6.45
N ILE A 111 -2.45 -5.49 5.93
CA ILE A 111 -3.26 -6.72 6.01
C ILE A 111 -2.55 -7.86 5.26
N THR A 112 -2.15 -7.62 4.02
CA THR A 112 -1.46 -8.61 3.19
C THR A 112 -0.11 -9.04 3.78
N LEU A 113 0.65 -8.10 4.36
CA LEU A 113 1.89 -8.41 5.06
C LEU A 113 1.65 -9.31 6.27
N LYS A 114 0.61 -9.01 7.06
CA LYS A 114 0.24 -9.83 8.22
C LYS A 114 -0.12 -11.24 7.79
N GLU A 115 -0.99 -11.38 6.80
CA GLU A 115 -1.38 -12.68 6.23
C GLU A 115 -0.17 -13.47 5.73
N SER A 116 0.73 -12.83 4.98
CA SER A 116 1.96 -13.46 4.49
C SER A 116 2.85 -13.97 5.63
N ASN A 117 2.98 -13.21 6.71
CA ASN A 117 3.74 -13.62 7.89
C ASN A 117 3.06 -14.80 8.62
N ASP A 118 1.75 -14.74 8.82
CA ASP A 118 0.99 -15.82 9.46
C ASP A 118 1.10 -17.12 8.65
N ASN A 119 0.95 -17.04 7.32
CA ASN A 119 1.13 -18.17 6.41
C ASN A 119 2.57 -18.73 6.43
N ALA A 120 3.58 -17.89 6.49
CA ALA A 120 4.97 -18.30 6.60
C ALA A 120 5.23 -19.07 7.91
N ILE A 121 4.67 -18.61 9.03
CA ILE A 121 4.76 -19.27 10.33
C ILE A 121 4.05 -20.63 10.28
N LEU A 122 2.82 -20.69 9.78
CA LEU A 122 2.06 -21.93 9.65
C LEU A 122 2.81 -22.97 8.81
N ASN A 123 3.36 -22.57 7.67
CA ASN A 123 4.14 -23.45 6.80
C ASN A 123 5.42 -23.92 7.49
N ALA A 124 6.12 -23.06 8.22
CA ALA A 124 7.32 -23.43 8.95
C ALA A 124 7.04 -24.51 10.02
N TYR A 125 5.96 -24.36 10.80
CA TYR A 125 5.55 -25.38 11.77
C TYR A 125 5.16 -26.70 11.10
N LYS A 126 4.40 -26.63 10.01
CA LYS A 126 4.00 -27.81 9.23
C LYS A 126 5.22 -28.56 8.69
N GLU A 127 6.20 -27.88 8.12
CA GLU A 127 7.45 -28.50 7.64
C GLU A 127 8.30 -29.07 8.78
N ALA A 128 8.21 -28.50 9.98
CA ALA A 128 8.84 -29.02 11.18
C ALA A 128 8.10 -30.24 11.78
N GLY A 129 6.99 -30.68 11.21
CA GLY A 129 6.16 -31.76 11.73
C GLY A 129 5.43 -31.43 13.03
N ILE A 130 5.20 -30.14 13.29
CA ILE A 130 4.51 -29.67 14.49
C ILE A 130 3.07 -29.33 14.11
N ASP A 131 2.11 -29.97 14.76
CA ASP A 131 0.69 -29.65 14.58
C ASP A 131 0.35 -28.30 15.18
N VAL A 132 -0.25 -27.44 14.37
CA VAL A 132 -0.70 -26.11 14.77
C VAL A 132 -2.22 -26.06 14.75
N ILE A 133 -2.81 -25.62 15.86
CA ILE A 133 -4.25 -25.37 15.93
C ILE A 133 -4.52 -23.91 15.57
N VAL A 134 -5.13 -23.68 14.42
CA VAL A 134 -5.64 -22.35 14.02
C VAL A 134 -6.96 -22.14 14.75
N LYS A 135 -7.01 -21.13 15.61
CA LYS A 135 -8.21 -20.85 16.46
C LYS A 135 -9.28 -20.03 15.78
N GLY A 136 -9.05 -19.55 14.60
CA GLY A 136 -9.99 -18.78 13.80
C GLY A 136 -9.25 -18.00 12.71
N GLU A 137 -9.96 -17.76 11.62
CA GLU A 137 -9.51 -16.91 10.52
C GLU A 137 -10.34 -15.64 10.54
N LYS A 138 -9.73 -14.54 10.16
CA LYS A 138 -10.41 -13.28 9.92
C LYS A 138 -10.38 -13.01 8.43
N VAL A 139 -11.50 -12.62 7.88
CA VAL A 139 -11.63 -12.32 6.46
C VAL A 139 -11.74 -10.82 6.29
N TYR A 140 -10.81 -10.23 5.55
CA TYR A 140 -10.78 -8.79 5.31
C TYR A 140 -11.01 -8.47 3.85
N VAL A 141 -11.68 -7.34 3.59
CA VAL A 141 -11.74 -6.74 2.27
C VAL A 141 -10.37 -6.13 1.94
N VAL A 142 -9.68 -6.66 0.94
CA VAL A 142 -8.35 -6.17 0.52
C VAL A 142 -8.38 -5.48 -0.83
N ASP A 143 -9.44 -5.68 -1.62
CA ASP A 143 -9.63 -5.01 -2.90
C ASP A 143 -11.11 -4.89 -3.27
N ILE A 144 -11.45 -3.86 -4.04
CA ILE A 144 -12.81 -3.60 -4.54
C ILE A 144 -12.69 -3.20 -6.01
N TYR A 145 -13.10 -4.10 -6.90
CA TYR A 145 -12.98 -3.90 -8.36
C TYR A 145 -13.99 -2.90 -8.93
N ASP A 146 -15.19 -2.84 -8.38
CA ASP A 146 -16.21 -1.87 -8.74
C ASP A 146 -16.95 -1.38 -7.48
N ASN A 147 -16.59 -0.19 -7.02
CA ASN A 147 -17.13 0.40 -5.80
C ASN A 147 -18.50 1.07 -5.97
N LYS A 148 -19.09 1.04 -7.18
CA LYS A 148 -20.34 1.77 -7.45
C LYS A 148 -21.56 1.15 -6.77
N ASN A 149 -21.48 -0.13 -6.41
CA ASN A 149 -22.59 -0.90 -5.89
C ASN A 149 -22.34 -1.53 -4.52
N THR A 150 -21.33 -1.07 -3.79
CA THR A 150 -21.00 -1.61 -2.46
C THR A 150 -20.64 -0.48 -1.49
N ASP A 151 -21.02 -0.65 -0.22
CA ASP A 151 -20.63 0.21 0.89
C ASP A 151 -19.39 -0.32 1.62
N LEU A 152 -18.88 -1.50 1.22
CA LEU A 152 -17.67 -2.09 1.78
C LEU A 152 -16.45 -1.21 1.54
N LYS A 153 -15.52 -1.24 2.47
CA LYS A 153 -14.24 -0.52 2.39
C LYS A 153 -13.07 -1.48 2.57
N ILE A 154 -11.93 -1.10 2.00
CA ILE A 154 -10.69 -1.83 2.27
C ILE A 154 -10.39 -1.79 3.77
N GLY A 155 -10.16 -2.97 4.35
CA GLY A 155 -9.92 -3.15 5.77
C GLY A 155 -11.13 -3.60 6.58
N ASP A 156 -12.34 -3.62 6.00
CA ASP A 156 -13.51 -4.16 6.68
C ASP A 156 -13.30 -5.66 6.96
N GLU A 157 -13.60 -6.09 8.20
CA GLU A 157 -13.60 -7.49 8.59
C GLU A 157 -14.99 -8.07 8.33
N ILE A 158 -15.11 -9.04 7.43
CA ILE A 158 -16.38 -9.70 7.10
C ILE A 158 -16.75 -10.66 8.23
N ILE A 159 -17.81 -10.35 8.92
CA ILE A 159 -18.33 -11.16 10.05
C ILE A 159 -19.40 -12.12 9.57
N SER A 160 -20.36 -11.66 8.75
CA SER A 160 -21.43 -12.49 8.21
C SER A 160 -21.83 -12.09 6.80
N LEU A 161 -22.43 -13.03 6.06
CA LEU A 161 -23.09 -12.85 4.77
C LEU A 161 -24.56 -13.28 4.91
N ASP A 162 -25.50 -12.36 4.68
CA ASP A 162 -26.95 -12.57 4.88
C ASP A 162 -27.31 -13.26 6.21
N GLY A 163 -26.60 -12.87 7.30
CA GLY A 163 -26.79 -13.41 8.64
C GLY A 163 -26.10 -14.75 8.91
N VAL A 164 -25.42 -15.34 7.91
CA VAL A 164 -24.62 -16.55 8.09
C VAL A 164 -23.20 -16.13 8.45
N LYS A 165 -22.72 -16.57 9.62
CA LYS A 165 -21.38 -16.25 10.12
C LYS A 165 -20.30 -16.77 9.16
N VAL A 166 -19.33 -15.91 8.82
CA VAL A 166 -18.16 -16.25 8.01
C VAL A 166 -17.06 -16.76 8.95
N GLU A 167 -16.58 -17.99 8.70
CA GLU A 167 -15.54 -18.62 9.52
C GLU A 167 -14.16 -18.60 8.85
N SER A 168 -14.11 -18.47 7.52
CA SER A 168 -12.88 -18.42 6.72
C SER A 168 -13.15 -17.85 5.33
N ALA A 169 -12.10 -17.49 4.60
CA ALA A 169 -12.23 -17.04 3.21
C ALA A 169 -12.83 -18.15 2.32
N SER A 170 -12.46 -19.40 2.53
CA SER A 170 -13.02 -20.54 1.80
C SER A 170 -14.50 -20.79 2.15
N HIS A 171 -14.92 -20.49 3.38
CA HIS A 171 -16.32 -20.53 3.76
C HIS A 171 -17.12 -19.42 3.08
N LEU A 172 -16.61 -18.20 3.09
CA LEU A 172 -17.22 -17.08 2.37
C LEU A 172 -17.41 -17.36 0.88
N SER A 173 -16.40 -17.93 0.21
CA SER A 173 -16.51 -18.33 -1.19
C SER A 173 -17.66 -19.31 -1.43
N LYS A 174 -17.81 -20.34 -0.58
CA LYS A 174 -18.93 -21.30 -0.67
C LYS A 174 -20.31 -20.67 -0.41
N LEU A 175 -20.37 -19.71 0.51
CA LEU A 175 -21.61 -18.98 0.75
C LEU A 175 -21.96 -18.08 -0.45
N ALA A 176 -20.96 -17.54 -1.12
CA ALA A 176 -21.14 -16.70 -2.30
C ALA A 176 -21.57 -17.49 -3.54
N ASP A 177 -21.23 -18.78 -3.66
CA ASP A 177 -21.54 -19.63 -4.81
C ASP A 177 -23.06 -19.79 -5.09
N ILE A 178 -23.93 -19.48 -4.13
CA ILE A 178 -25.40 -19.56 -4.31
C ILE A 178 -25.99 -18.31 -4.97
N TYR A 179 -25.22 -17.21 -5.06
CA TYR A 179 -25.67 -15.95 -5.66
C TYR A 179 -25.24 -15.83 -7.11
N SER A 180 -25.97 -15.05 -7.85
CA SER A 180 -25.70 -14.72 -9.26
C SER A 180 -25.31 -13.25 -9.40
N ASP A 181 -24.66 -12.91 -10.53
CA ASP A 181 -24.34 -11.53 -10.84
C ASP A 181 -25.57 -10.63 -10.81
N GLY A 182 -25.50 -9.56 -10.02
CA GLY A 182 -26.59 -8.62 -9.80
C GLY A 182 -27.46 -8.87 -8.57
N ASP A 183 -27.29 -9.99 -7.89
CA ASP A 183 -27.96 -10.24 -6.62
C ASP A 183 -27.44 -9.27 -5.55
N LYS A 184 -28.34 -8.83 -4.65
CA LYS A 184 -28.01 -8.00 -3.52
C LYS A 184 -27.81 -8.87 -2.29
N VAL A 185 -26.69 -8.69 -1.66
CA VAL A 185 -26.32 -9.41 -0.42
C VAL A 185 -26.00 -8.41 0.68
N ASN A 186 -26.19 -8.82 1.94
CA ASN A 186 -25.86 -7.99 3.10
C ASN A 186 -24.64 -8.56 3.82
N PHE A 187 -23.61 -7.75 3.93
CA PHE A 187 -22.45 -8.04 4.77
C PHE A 187 -22.61 -7.36 6.13
N GLU A 188 -22.27 -8.09 7.19
CA GLU A 188 -21.97 -7.51 8.49
C GLU A 188 -20.46 -7.40 8.62
N VAL A 189 -19.97 -6.20 8.96
CA VAL A 189 -18.55 -5.85 9.05
C VAL A 189 -18.22 -5.23 10.40
#